data_6a31b46f548bba0b8a2ee7c67bbe60da
#
_entry.id   6a31b46f548bba0b8a2ee7c67bbe60da
#
_cell.length_a   1.000
_cell.length_b   1.000
_cell.length_c   1.000
_cell.angle_alpha   90.00
_cell.angle_beta   90.00
_cell.angle_gamma   90.00
#
_symmetry.space_group_name_H-M   'P 1'
#
loop_
_entity.id
_entity.type
_entity.pdbx_description
1 polymer ?
#
loop_
_entity_poly.entity_id
_entity_poly.type
_entity_poly.pdbx_seq_one_letter_code
_entity_poly.pdbx_strand_id
1 'polypeptide(L)'
;TDVELMMFAQANSEHCRHKIFNADWVIDGRKQDKSLFAMVRHTHAQHPQGTVVAYSDNAAIMEGAEVERFYPGAAGCYGYSAEVTHTLMKVETHNHPTAISPYPGAATGSGGEIRDEGATGRGAKPKAGLTGFSVSHLRIPGFEQPWEIRGVGKPDRIASALQIMLEGPIGGASFNNEFG
;
A
#
# COMPACT_ATOMS: atom_id res chain seq x y z
N THR A 1 -27.09 -20.66 9.20
CA THR A 1 -26.86 -20.68 7.74
C THR A 1 -25.38 -20.47 7.43
N ASP A 2 -24.93 -20.87 6.26
CA ASP A 2 -23.53 -20.63 5.81
C ASP A 2 -23.21 -19.14 5.70
N VAL A 3 -24.21 -18.34 5.35
CA VAL A 3 -24.07 -16.87 5.30
C VAL A 3 -23.81 -16.29 6.69
N GLU A 4 -24.56 -16.69 7.71
CA GLU A 4 -24.34 -16.23 9.09
C GLU A 4 -22.98 -16.67 9.62
N LEU A 5 -22.54 -17.89 9.30
CA LEU A 5 -21.21 -18.37 9.66
C LEU A 5 -20.12 -17.54 8.99
N MET A 6 -20.28 -17.19 7.72
CA MET A 6 -19.35 -16.33 6.99
C MET A 6 -19.32 -14.91 7.56
N MET A 7 -20.46 -14.33 7.88
CA MET A 7 -20.55 -13.02 8.54
C MET A 7 -19.87 -13.02 9.90
N PHE A 8 -20.07 -14.07 10.70
CA PHE A 8 -19.38 -14.25 11.98
C PHE A 8 -17.85 -14.34 11.80
N ALA A 9 -17.39 -15.14 10.85
CA ALA A 9 -15.98 -15.27 10.53
C ALA A 9 -15.34 -13.94 10.10
N GLN A 10 -16.03 -13.16 9.25
CA GLN A 10 -15.57 -11.83 8.82
C GLN A 10 -15.52 -10.83 9.98
N ALA A 11 -16.55 -10.81 10.83
CA ALA A 11 -16.58 -9.92 12.00
C ALA A 11 -15.46 -10.23 13.01
N ASN A 12 -14.99 -11.47 13.06
CA ASN A 12 -13.91 -11.90 13.92
C ASN A 12 -12.54 -11.97 13.21
N SER A 13 -12.45 -11.55 11.95
CA SER A 13 -11.18 -11.57 11.22
C SER A 13 -10.19 -10.55 11.80
N GLU A 14 -8.91 -10.90 11.76
CA GLU A 14 -7.80 -10.01 12.12
C GLU A 14 -7.31 -9.21 10.90
N HIS A 15 -8.22 -8.55 10.21
CA HIS A 15 -7.87 -7.67 9.11
C HIS A 15 -6.91 -6.58 9.60
N CYS A 16 -5.81 -6.37 8.90
CA CYS A 16 -4.72 -5.46 9.29
C CYS A 16 -4.05 -5.77 10.64
N ARG A 17 -4.42 -6.85 11.29
CA ARG A 17 -3.84 -7.33 12.57
C ARG A 17 -3.81 -6.28 13.68
N HIS A 18 -4.83 -5.45 13.77
CA HIS A 18 -4.90 -4.33 14.72
C HIS A 18 -4.75 -4.79 16.17
N LYS A 19 -5.32 -5.93 16.57
CA LYS A 19 -5.17 -6.48 17.93
C LYS A 19 -3.71 -6.85 18.23
N ILE A 20 -3.02 -7.48 17.27
CA ILE A 20 -1.60 -7.85 17.42
C ILE A 20 -0.73 -6.60 17.50
N PHE A 21 -0.92 -5.64 16.59
CA PHE A 21 -0.11 -4.42 16.56
C PHE A 21 -0.35 -3.49 17.74
N ASN A 22 -1.53 -3.56 18.37
CA ASN A 22 -1.85 -2.81 19.60
C ASN A 22 -1.58 -3.59 20.90
N ALA A 23 -1.20 -4.87 20.83
CA ALA A 23 -0.97 -5.70 21.99
C ALA A 23 0.22 -5.24 22.83
N ASP A 24 0.20 -5.59 24.11
CA ASP A 24 1.38 -5.52 24.97
C ASP A 24 2.42 -6.57 24.53
N TRP A 25 3.66 -6.17 24.44
CA TRP A 25 4.75 -7.04 24.04
C TRP A 25 5.67 -7.37 25.20
N VAL A 26 6.04 -8.64 25.31
CA VAL A 26 7.08 -9.11 26.22
C VAL A 26 8.16 -9.77 25.36
N ILE A 27 9.36 -9.19 25.39
CA ILE A 27 10.52 -9.69 24.63
C ILE A 27 11.57 -10.13 25.64
N ASP A 28 11.97 -11.38 25.58
CA ASP A 28 12.95 -11.98 26.51
C ASP A 28 12.59 -11.75 27.99
N GLY A 29 11.29 -11.90 28.32
CA GLY A 29 10.77 -11.70 29.68
C GLY A 29 10.62 -10.24 30.11
N ARG A 30 10.91 -9.26 29.24
CA ARG A 30 10.79 -7.84 29.55
C ARG A 30 9.59 -7.24 28.83
N LYS A 31 8.67 -6.65 29.60
CA LYS A 31 7.55 -5.90 29.04
C LYS A 31 8.06 -4.66 28.32
N GLN A 32 7.57 -4.42 27.10
CA GLN A 32 7.87 -3.22 26.34
C GLN A 32 6.89 -2.10 26.69
N ASP A 33 7.37 -0.86 26.68
CA ASP A 33 6.58 0.32 27.04
C ASP A 33 5.55 0.71 25.97
N LYS A 34 5.75 0.25 24.74
CA LYS A 34 4.95 0.63 23.57
C LYS A 34 4.51 -0.59 22.79
N SER A 35 3.27 -0.56 22.28
CA SER A 35 2.82 -1.47 21.23
C SER A 35 3.55 -1.18 19.91
N LEU A 36 3.46 -2.07 18.92
CA LEU A 36 4.05 -1.84 17.60
C LEU A 36 3.50 -0.58 16.93
N PHE A 37 2.18 -0.35 16.98
CA PHE A 37 1.61 0.89 16.47
C PHE A 37 2.10 2.13 17.22
N ALA A 38 2.26 2.04 18.54
CA ALA A 38 2.82 3.15 19.30
C ALA A 38 4.28 3.44 18.93
N MET A 39 5.08 2.41 18.61
CA MET A 39 6.45 2.58 18.12
C MET A 39 6.48 3.28 16.75
N VAL A 40 5.61 2.86 15.81
CA VAL A 40 5.50 3.50 14.49
C VAL A 40 5.11 4.97 14.63
N ARG A 41 4.07 5.27 15.42
CA ARG A 41 3.61 6.65 15.64
C ARG A 41 4.63 7.52 16.39
N HIS A 42 5.49 6.92 17.18
CA HIS A 42 6.52 7.63 17.93
C HIS A 42 7.49 8.38 17.02
N THR A 43 7.85 7.83 15.87
CA THR A 43 8.70 8.51 14.89
C THR A 43 8.07 9.82 14.44
N HIS A 44 6.80 9.80 14.06
CA HIS A 44 6.07 11.00 13.68
C HIS A 44 5.93 11.99 14.85
N ALA A 45 5.64 11.49 16.06
CA ALA A 45 5.51 12.36 17.24
C ALA A 45 6.81 13.11 17.56
N GLN A 46 7.97 12.54 17.26
CA GLN A 46 9.27 13.19 17.45
C GLN A 46 9.62 14.18 16.31
N HIS A 47 9.16 13.91 15.11
CA HIS A 47 9.48 14.69 13.91
C HIS A 47 8.22 14.91 13.03
N PRO A 48 7.26 15.74 13.50
CA PRO A 48 6.00 15.99 12.77
C PRO A 48 6.12 17.00 11.61
N GLN A 49 7.28 17.63 11.45
CA GLN A 49 7.48 18.71 10.46
C GLN A 49 7.23 18.18 9.04
N GLY A 50 6.58 18.97 8.22
CA GLY A 50 6.23 18.60 6.85
C GLY A 50 5.05 17.63 6.73
N THR A 51 4.36 17.31 7.83
CA THR A 51 3.16 16.47 7.81
C THR A 51 1.93 17.35 8.06
N VAL A 52 0.99 17.32 7.12
CA VAL A 52 -0.30 18.02 7.24
C VAL A 52 -1.34 17.11 7.92
N VAL A 53 -1.39 15.85 7.50
CA VAL A 53 -2.31 14.83 8.07
C VAL A 53 -1.57 13.49 8.19
N ALA A 54 -1.65 12.89 9.37
CA ALA A 54 -1.21 11.52 9.60
C ALA A 54 -2.09 10.83 10.64
N TYR A 55 -2.30 9.53 10.49
CA TYR A 55 -3.02 8.63 11.43
C TYR A 55 -4.48 8.98 11.73
N SER A 56 -5.10 9.81 10.91
CA SER A 56 -6.52 10.19 11.06
C SER A 56 -7.42 9.68 9.94
N ASP A 57 -6.82 9.19 8.86
CA ASP A 57 -7.50 8.63 7.70
C ASP A 57 -6.65 7.53 7.06
N ASN A 58 -7.15 6.91 6.00
CA ASN A 58 -6.45 5.85 5.24
C ASN A 58 -5.27 6.37 4.40
N ALA A 59 -5.15 7.67 4.24
CA ALA A 59 -4.04 8.30 3.55
C ALA A 59 -3.39 9.38 4.42
N ALA A 60 -2.12 9.66 4.18
CA ALA A 60 -1.39 10.76 4.80
C ALA A 60 -1.23 11.92 3.81
N ILE A 61 -1.06 13.15 4.34
CA ILE A 61 -0.80 14.33 3.53
C ILE A 61 0.48 14.98 4.02
N MET A 62 1.42 15.12 3.09
CA MET A 62 2.67 15.82 3.30
C MET A 62 2.57 17.25 2.80
N GLU A 63 3.26 18.15 3.49
CA GLU A 63 3.39 19.53 3.06
C GLU A 63 4.07 19.60 1.69
N GLY A 64 3.47 20.37 0.79
CA GLY A 64 3.99 20.58 -0.55
C GLY A 64 4.52 21.97 -0.73
N ALA A 65 4.63 22.41 -1.97
CA ALA A 65 5.16 23.70 -2.36
C ALA A 65 4.08 24.58 -3.00
N GLU A 66 4.33 25.88 -3.04
CA GLU A 66 3.59 26.79 -3.89
C GLU A 66 3.96 26.52 -5.36
N VAL A 67 2.93 26.24 -6.16
CA VAL A 67 3.08 25.93 -7.57
C VAL A 67 2.03 26.66 -8.40
N GLU A 68 2.35 26.97 -9.65
CA GLU A 68 1.37 27.46 -10.60
C GLU A 68 0.65 26.30 -11.29
N ARG A 69 -0.67 26.27 -11.17
CA ARG A 69 -1.51 25.27 -11.82
C ARG A 69 -2.35 25.88 -12.91
N PHE A 70 -2.39 25.22 -14.07
CA PHE A 70 -3.22 25.62 -15.20
C PHE A 70 -4.51 24.81 -15.21
N TYR A 71 -5.62 25.46 -14.93
CA TYR A 71 -6.94 24.84 -14.89
C TYR A 71 -8.07 25.87 -15.10
N PRO A 72 -9.32 25.44 -15.36
CA PRO A 72 -10.43 26.34 -15.50
C PRO A 72 -10.80 26.99 -14.16
N GLY A 73 -10.76 28.31 -14.10
CA GLY A 73 -11.24 29.10 -12.96
C GLY A 73 -12.77 29.14 -12.86
N ALA A 74 -13.28 29.92 -11.92
CA ALA A 74 -14.72 30.01 -11.62
C ALA A 74 -15.59 30.46 -12.84
N ALA A 75 -15.01 31.21 -13.77
CA ALA A 75 -15.68 31.64 -15.01
C ALA A 75 -15.56 30.64 -16.17
N GLY A 76 -15.01 29.46 -15.93
CA GLY A 76 -14.76 28.44 -16.96
C GLY A 76 -13.59 28.78 -17.92
N CYS A 77 -12.87 29.87 -17.68
CA CYS A 77 -11.70 30.23 -18.48
C CYS A 77 -10.45 29.58 -17.89
N TYR A 78 -9.62 28.97 -18.75
CA TYR A 78 -8.34 28.42 -18.34
C TYR A 78 -7.33 29.54 -18.02
N GLY A 79 -6.58 29.36 -16.96
CA GLY A 79 -5.55 30.31 -16.52
C GLY A 79 -4.62 29.67 -15.49
N TYR A 80 -3.53 30.36 -15.20
CA TYR A 80 -2.62 29.96 -14.12
C TYR A 80 -3.12 30.51 -12.79
N SER A 81 -3.02 29.69 -11.76
CA SER A 81 -3.30 30.06 -10.38
C SER A 81 -2.19 29.53 -9.48
N ALA A 82 -1.59 30.43 -8.69
CA ALA A 82 -0.62 30.02 -7.68
C ALA A 82 -1.34 29.50 -6.44
N GLU A 83 -0.96 28.30 -5.98
CA GLU A 83 -1.51 27.68 -4.78
C GLU A 83 -0.51 26.73 -4.12
N VAL A 84 -0.62 26.56 -2.81
CA VAL A 84 0.11 25.52 -2.10
C VAL A 84 -0.54 24.17 -2.41
N THR A 85 0.22 23.28 -3.03
CA THR A 85 -0.24 21.94 -3.43
C THR A 85 0.44 20.89 -2.59
N HIS A 86 -0.32 20.27 -1.70
CA HIS A 86 0.17 19.18 -0.84
C HIS A 86 0.24 17.84 -1.60
N THR A 87 1.09 16.94 -1.11
CA THR A 87 1.22 15.59 -1.65
C THR A 87 0.50 14.60 -0.75
N LEU A 88 -0.50 13.95 -1.30
CA LEU A 88 -1.20 12.86 -0.64
C LEU A 88 -0.47 11.55 -0.89
N MET A 89 -0.36 10.69 0.12
CA MET A 89 0.31 9.41 0.05
C MET A 89 -0.56 8.31 0.64
N LYS A 90 -0.73 7.25 -0.13
CA LYS A 90 -1.35 6.01 0.32
C LYS A 90 -0.43 4.84 0.02
N VAL A 91 -0.25 3.97 0.99
CA VAL A 91 0.51 2.71 0.84
C VAL A 91 -0.43 1.56 1.13
N GLU A 92 -0.40 0.55 0.28
CA GLU A 92 -1.21 -0.66 0.42
C GLU A 92 -0.35 -1.92 0.34
N THR A 93 -0.57 -2.86 1.25
CA THR A 93 0.04 -4.18 1.18
C THR A 93 -0.95 -5.16 0.58
N HIS A 94 -0.66 -5.70 -0.60
CA HIS A 94 -1.51 -6.63 -1.31
C HIS A 94 -0.78 -7.92 -1.65
N ASN A 95 -0.02 -8.44 -0.68
CA ASN A 95 0.92 -9.54 -0.85
C ASN A 95 0.24 -10.89 -1.13
N HIS A 96 -0.78 -11.27 -0.34
CA HIS A 96 -1.39 -12.61 -0.46
C HIS A 96 -2.15 -12.80 -1.79
N PRO A 97 -3.06 -11.91 -2.20
CA PRO A 97 -3.71 -12.01 -3.51
C PRO A 97 -2.71 -11.99 -4.67
N THR A 98 -1.67 -11.14 -4.61
CA THR A 98 -0.62 -11.08 -5.63
C THR A 98 0.21 -12.37 -5.68
N ALA A 99 0.45 -13.01 -4.54
CA ALA A 99 1.15 -14.29 -4.51
C ALA A 99 0.33 -15.44 -5.11
N ILE A 100 -0.99 -15.40 -5.01
CA ILE A 100 -1.89 -16.43 -5.57
C ILE A 100 -2.12 -16.20 -7.06
N SER A 101 -2.40 -14.96 -7.45
CA SER A 101 -2.74 -14.56 -8.82
C SER A 101 -2.09 -13.21 -9.14
N PRO A 102 -0.83 -13.22 -9.63
CA PRO A 102 0.01 -12.01 -9.63
C PRO A 102 -0.58 -10.82 -10.38
N TYR A 103 -1.07 -11.01 -11.60
CA TYR A 103 -1.63 -9.92 -12.40
C TYR A 103 -2.87 -9.30 -11.73
N PRO A 104 -3.97 -10.04 -11.48
CA PRO A 104 -5.16 -9.43 -10.89
C PRO A 104 -4.96 -9.03 -9.43
N GLY A 105 -4.09 -9.73 -8.70
CA GLY A 105 -3.75 -9.38 -7.33
C GLY A 105 -3.06 -8.03 -7.23
N ALA A 106 -2.06 -7.78 -8.04
CA ALA A 106 -1.38 -6.49 -8.10
C ALA A 106 -2.29 -5.36 -8.63
N ALA A 107 -3.10 -5.64 -9.63
CA ALA A 107 -4.10 -4.69 -10.15
C ALA A 107 -5.08 -4.26 -9.06
N THR A 108 -5.59 -5.19 -8.27
CA THR A 108 -6.50 -4.90 -7.14
C THR A 108 -5.81 -4.09 -6.04
N GLY A 109 -4.52 -4.34 -5.79
CA GLY A 109 -3.72 -3.54 -4.86
C GLY A 109 -3.64 -2.08 -5.28
N SER A 110 -3.30 -1.81 -6.54
CA SER A 110 -3.31 -0.46 -7.12
C SER A 110 -4.69 0.19 -7.03
N GLY A 111 -5.75 -0.57 -7.27
CA GLY A 111 -7.14 -0.10 -7.13
C GLY A 111 -7.49 0.31 -5.70
N GLY A 112 -6.97 -0.42 -4.71
CA GLY A 112 -7.15 -0.08 -3.29
C GLY A 112 -6.49 1.24 -2.93
N GLU A 113 -5.30 1.51 -3.42
CA GLU A 113 -4.60 2.78 -3.21
C GLU A 113 -5.38 3.96 -3.79
N ILE A 114 -5.81 3.87 -5.04
CA ILE A 114 -6.58 4.93 -5.72
C ILE A 114 -7.92 5.16 -5.03
N ARG A 115 -8.60 4.10 -4.59
CA ARG A 115 -9.86 4.20 -3.84
C ARG A 115 -9.70 5.03 -2.57
N ASP A 116 -8.68 4.75 -1.79
CA ASP A 116 -8.45 5.41 -0.50
C ASP A 116 -7.98 6.86 -0.69
N GLU A 117 -7.16 7.12 -1.69
CA GLU A 117 -6.78 8.49 -2.07
C GLU A 117 -8.00 9.30 -2.52
N GLY A 118 -8.86 8.72 -3.37
CA GLY A 118 -10.08 9.36 -3.84
C GLY A 118 -11.09 9.64 -2.74
N ALA A 119 -11.08 8.87 -1.66
CA ALA A 119 -11.97 9.04 -0.51
C ALA A 119 -11.57 10.18 0.43
N THR A 120 -10.37 10.73 0.31
CA THR A 120 -9.87 11.78 1.22
C THR A 120 -10.53 13.15 1.01
N GLY A 121 -11.34 13.33 -0.04
CA GLY A 121 -12.09 14.54 -0.30
C GLY A 121 -11.85 15.16 -1.66
N ARG A 122 -12.27 16.41 -1.82
CA ARG A 122 -12.22 17.11 -3.10
C ARG A 122 -10.79 17.47 -3.48
N GLY A 123 -10.46 17.29 -4.76
CA GLY A 123 -9.20 17.74 -5.34
C GLY A 123 -8.07 16.71 -5.32
N ALA A 124 -8.23 15.61 -4.60
CA ALA A 124 -7.29 14.50 -4.69
C ALA A 124 -7.33 13.87 -6.09
N LYS A 125 -6.16 13.69 -6.67
CA LYS A 125 -6.01 13.08 -8.00
C LYS A 125 -4.80 12.16 -7.99
N PRO A 126 -4.94 10.89 -8.44
CA PRO A 126 -3.79 10.02 -8.67
C PRO A 126 -2.80 10.68 -9.64
N LYS A 127 -1.51 10.64 -9.32
CA LYS A 127 -0.45 11.24 -10.12
C LYS A 127 0.68 10.27 -10.43
N ALA A 128 0.98 9.39 -9.50
CA ALA A 128 2.00 8.37 -9.64
C ALA A 128 1.62 7.15 -8.82
N GLY A 129 1.82 5.97 -9.38
CA GLY A 129 1.75 4.70 -8.67
C GLY A 129 3.13 4.08 -8.58
N LEU A 130 3.48 3.58 -7.41
CA LEU A 130 4.70 2.84 -7.17
C LEU A 130 4.37 1.41 -6.78
N THR A 131 5.04 0.44 -7.36
CA THR A 131 4.91 -0.96 -6.98
C THR A 131 6.25 -1.53 -6.55
N GLY A 132 6.24 -2.32 -5.47
CA GLY A 132 7.42 -2.99 -4.97
C GLY A 132 7.09 -4.44 -4.63
N PHE A 133 7.96 -5.36 -5.03
CA PHE A 133 7.78 -6.79 -4.80
C PHE A 133 8.99 -7.35 -4.07
N SER A 134 8.76 -7.99 -2.92
CA SER A 134 9.76 -8.80 -2.24
C SER A 134 9.44 -10.27 -2.46
N VAL A 135 10.29 -10.97 -3.18
CA VAL A 135 10.12 -12.38 -3.54
C VAL A 135 11.35 -13.19 -3.16
N SER A 136 11.21 -14.52 -3.16
CA SER A 136 12.34 -15.44 -3.04
C SER A 136 13.18 -15.46 -4.33
N HIS A 137 14.17 -16.34 -4.41
CA HIS A 137 15.00 -16.52 -5.59
C HIS A 137 14.19 -16.71 -6.86
N LEU A 138 14.51 -15.96 -7.91
CA LEU A 138 13.77 -15.99 -9.18
C LEU A 138 13.94 -17.31 -9.93
N ARG A 139 15.14 -17.92 -9.89
CA ARG A 139 15.48 -19.15 -10.60
C ARG A 139 15.12 -19.06 -12.07
N ILE A 140 15.66 -18.06 -12.75
CA ILE A 140 15.40 -17.82 -14.17
C ILE A 140 16.01 -18.99 -14.96
N PRO A 141 15.19 -19.72 -15.76
CA PRO A 141 15.68 -20.88 -16.51
C PRO A 141 16.85 -20.52 -17.44
N GLY A 142 17.97 -21.23 -17.30
CA GLY A 142 19.20 -20.99 -18.05
C GLY A 142 20.02 -19.77 -17.58
N PHE A 143 19.62 -19.16 -16.48
CA PHE A 143 20.34 -18.02 -15.87
C PHE A 143 20.31 -18.09 -14.33
N GLU A 144 20.38 -19.30 -13.79
CA GLU A 144 20.39 -19.52 -12.35
C GLU A 144 21.67 -18.92 -11.72
N GLN A 145 21.49 -18.27 -10.57
CA GLN A 145 22.59 -17.62 -9.88
C GLN A 145 23.26 -18.54 -8.84
N PRO A 146 24.56 -18.39 -8.55
CA PRO A 146 25.26 -19.26 -7.62
C PRO A 146 24.69 -19.31 -6.20
N TRP A 147 23.95 -18.28 -5.77
CA TRP A 147 23.32 -18.21 -4.46
C TRP A 147 21.91 -18.85 -4.40
N GLU A 148 21.35 -19.27 -5.53
CA GLU A 148 20.01 -19.86 -5.62
C GLU A 148 19.97 -21.36 -5.35
N ILE A 149 20.94 -21.88 -4.59
CA ILE A 149 21.14 -23.32 -4.38
C ILE A 149 20.11 -23.92 -3.42
N ARG A 150 19.60 -23.15 -2.46
CA ARG A 150 18.68 -23.66 -1.45
C ARG A 150 17.27 -23.09 -1.65
N GLY A 151 16.27 -23.96 -1.58
CA GLY A 151 14.87 -23.59 -1.56
C GLY A 151 14.15 -24.36 -0.48
N VAL A 152 13.31 -23.70 0.25
CA VAL A 152 12.43 -24.30 1.27
C VAL A 152 11.11 -24.80 0.66
N GLY A 153 10.95 -24.71 -0.67
CA GLY A 153 9.69 -24.98 -1.33
C GLY A 153 8.69 -23.82 -1.19
N LYS A 154 7.49 -24.04 -1.69
CA LYS A 154 6.36 -23.13 -1.58
C LYS A 154 5.05 -23.91 -1.60
N PRO A 155 3.95 -23.38 -1.02
CA PRO A 155 2.64 -23.96 -1.22
C PRO A 155 2.23 -23.95 -2.70
N ASP A 156 1.55 -25.01 -3.16
CA ASP A 156 1.18 -25.17 -4.57
C ASP A 156 0.29 -24.04 -5.11
N ARG A 157 -0.53 -23.46 -4.23
CA ARG A 157 -1.41 -22.33 -4.57
C ARG A 157 -0.70 -20.99 -4.80
N ILE A 158 0.57 -20.89 -4.45
CA ILE A 158 1.35 -19.65 -4.60
C ILE A 158 2.15 -19.71 -5.90
N ALA A 159 2.10 -18.65 -6.70
CA ALA A 159 2.88 -18.48 -7.92
C ALA A 159 4.39 -18.50 -7.63
N SER A 160 5.21 -18.81 -8.62
CA SER A 160 6.65 -18.72 -8.47
C SER A 160 7.11 -17.28 -8.33
N ALA A 161 8.27 -17.08 -7.71
CA ALA A 161 8.89 -15.75 -7.59
C ALA A 161 9.04 -15.07 -8.97
N LEU A 162 9.48 -15.82 -9.97
CA LEU A 162 9.62 -15.34 -11.33
C LEU A 162 8.26 -14.90 -11.92
N GLN A 163 7.23 -15.71 -11.76
CA GLN A 163 5.89 -15.39 -12.26
C GLN A 163 5.34 -14.11 -11.59
N ILE A 164 5.51 -13.96 -10.29
CA ILE A 164 5.11 -12.73 -9.57
C ILE A 164 5.82 -11.51 -10.16
N MET A 165 7.12 -11.60 -10.41
CA MET A 165 7.91 -10.50 -10.95
C MET A 165 7.61 -10.19 -12.42
N LEU A 166 7.13 -11.15 -13.19
CA LEU A 166 6.71 -10.92 -14.59
C LEU A 166 5.31 -10.33 -14.68
N GLU A 167 4.35 -10.84 -13.93
CA GLU A 167 2.94 -10.49 -14.06
C GLU A 167 2.50 -9.36 -13.10
N GLY A 168 3.05 -9.32 -11.88
CA GLY A 168 2.65 -8.35 -10.87
C GLY A 168 2.83 -6.90 -11.30
N PRO A 169 4.01 -6.49 -11.77
CA PRO A 169 4.25 -5.13 -12.26
C PRO A 169 3.31 -4.73 -13.40
N ILE A 170 3.04 -5.66 -14.32
CA ILE A 170 2.11 -5.43 -15.44
C ILE A 170 0.69 -5.23 -14.93
N GLY A 171 0.25 -6.04 -13.95
CA GLY A 171 -1.07 -5.93 -13.35
C GLY A 171 -1.28 -4.57 -12.67
N GLY A 172 -0.34 -4.12 -11.85
CA GLY A 172 -0.39 -2.81 -11.22
C GLY A 172 -0.38 -1.66 -12.24
N ALA A 173 0.52 -1.72 -13.22
CA ALA A 173 0.62 -0.71 -14.27
C ALA A 173 -0.65 -0.64 -15.14
N SER A 174 -1.24 -1.80 -15.46
CA SER A 174 -2.48 -1.88 -16.25
C SER A 174 -3.64 -1.16 -15.56
N PHE A 175 -3.80 -1.36 -14.24
CA PHE A 175 -4.83 -0.67 -13.49
C PHE A 175 -4.56 0.84 -13.40
N ASN A 176 -3.35 1.23 -13.06
CA ASN A 176 -2.97 2.65 -12.96
C ASN A 176 -3.17 3.40 -14.28
N ASN A 177 -2.92 2.74 -15.41
CA ASN A 177 -3.07 3.34 -16.75
C ASN A 177 -4.51 3.70 -17.10
N GLU A 178 -5.52 3.13 -16.42
CA GLU A 178 -6.93 3.50 -16.62
C GLU A 178 -7.28 4.86 -16.02
N PHE A 179 -6.44 5.36 -15.12
CA PHE A 179 -6.63 6.65 -14.46
C PHE A 179 -5.76 7.79 -15.03
N GLY A 180 -5.04 7.55 -16.11
CA GLY A 180 -4.22 8.54 -16.80
C GLY A 180 -2.88 8.76 -16.17
#